data_0a16bb5cb16fbffc6f81b848f4f5a86f
#
_entry.id   0a16bb5cb16fbffc6f81b848f4f5a86f
#
_cell.length_a   1.000
_cell.length_b   1.000
_cell.length_c   1.000
_cell.angle_alpha   90.00
_cell.angle_beta   90.00
_cell.angle_gamma   90.00
#
_symmetry.space_group_name_H-M   'P 1'
#
loop_
_entity.id
_entity.type
_entity.pdbx_description
1 polymer ?
#
loop_
_entity_poly.entity_id
_entity_poly.type
_entity_poly.pdbx_seq_one_letter_code
_entity_poly.pdbx_strand_id
1 'polypeptide(L)'
;MGACGSGKSTLAMVQQEITLYGMTIRDNLHLWRQDLSDEHLLEPCREAQLLELIQWLPDGLSTRLSEGGRNLSGGQRQRLEIARALLRDPTMLILDEAASALDADTEQRLEEALHRRACTQIVVAHRLSTVQDADLILVLERGRVVPRGRHEERLAEAGGTYAALVAEGEC
;
A
#
# COMPACT_ATOMS: atom_id res chain seq x y z
N MET A 1 33.94 3.04 16.56
CA MET A 1 33.60 4.07 15.56
C MET A 1 32.21 3.74 15.05
N GLY A 2 31.18 4.40 15.59
CA GLY A 2 29.80 4.18 15.19
C GLY A 2 29.58 4.75 13.79
N ALA A 3 29.09 3.92 12.87
CA ALA A 3 28.63 4.39 11.59
C ALA A 3 27.48 5.37 11.82
N CYS A 4 27.70 6.62 11.48
CA CYS A 4 26.65 7.63 11.41
C CYS A 4 25.70 7.23 10.29
N GLY A 5 24.60 6.59 10.66
CA GLY A 5 23.51 6.30 9.74
C GLY A 5 22.98 7.62 9.23
N SER A 6 23.24 7.92 7.96
CA SER A 6 22.60 9.04 7.28
C SER A 6 21.10 8.72 7.24
N GLY A 7 20.32 9.28 8.18
CA GLY A 7 18.87 9.16 8.23
C GLY A 7 18.22 9.83 7.02
N LYS A 8 18.37 9.21 5.86
CA LYS A 8 17.62 9.59 4.67
C LYS A 8 16.22 9.03 4.83
N SER A 9 15.27 9.90 5.17
CA SER A 9 13.85 9.55 5.07
C SER A 9 13.55 9.20 3.61
N THR A 10 13.13 7.96 3.38
CA THR A 10 12.71 7.49 2.06
C THR A 10 11.19 7.49 2.02
N LEU A 11 10.64 8.18 1.02
CA LEU A 11 9.21 8.22 0.74
C LEU A 11 8.90 7.24 -0.39
N ALA A 12 7.91 6.38 -0.17
CA ALA A 12 7.28 5.61 -1.25
C ALA A 12 5.80 5.93 -1.32
N MET A 13 5.25 5.88 -2.51
CA MET A 13 3.83 6.14 -2.77
C MET A 13 3.28 5.05 -3.69
N VAL A 14 2.14 4.50 -3.32
CA VAL A 14 1.31 3.64 -4.15
C VAL A 14 0.15 4.50 -4.62
N GLN A 15 0.04 4.68 -5.93
CA GLN A 15 -0.99 5.52 -6.56
C GLN A 15 -2.18 4.66 -7.01
N GLN A 16 -3.33 5.29 -7.15
CA GLN A 16 -4.53 4.66 -7.72
C GLN A 16 -4.28 4.16 -9.16
N GLU A 17 -3.57 4.94 -9.97
CA GLU A 17 -3.18 4.53 -11.33
C GLU A 17 -1.86 3.76 -11.30
N ILE A 18 -1.95 2.45 -11.58
CA ILE A 18 -0.82 1.54 -11.54
C ILE A 18 -0.14 1.48 -12.92
N THR A 19 1.15 1.77 -12.94
CA THR A 19 1.97 1.64 -14.16
C THR A 19 2.81 0.36 -14.11
N LEU A 20 2.49 -0.59 -15.01
CA LEU A 20 3.27 -1.81 -15.25
C LEU A 20 3.77 -1.85 -16.69
N TYR A 21 4.97 -2.37 -16.84
CA TYR A 21 5.66 -2.44 -18.14
C TYR A 21 5.62 -3.86 -18.71
N GLY A 22 5.68 -3.97 -20.06
CA GLY A 22 5.70 -5.24 -20.80
C GLY A 22 7.01 -6.02 -20.62
N MET A 23 7.45 -6.24 -19.39
CA MET A 23 8.68 -6.93 -19.00
C MET A 23 8.38 -7.98 -17.92
N THR A 24 9.39 -8.61 -17.32
CA THR A 24 9.17 -9.63 -16.30
C THR A 24 8.63 -9.02 -14.99
N ILE A 25 8.03 -9.86 -14.12
CA ILE A 25 7.63 -9.46 -12.76
C ILE A 25 8.86 -8.91 -12.01
N ARG A 26 10.01 -9.61 -12.12
CA ARG A 26 11.28 -9.17 -11.56
C ARG A 26 11.64 -7.76 -11.99
N ASP A 27 11.64 -7.48 -13.29
CA ASP A 27 12.00 -6.17 -13.83
C ASP A 27 11.03 -5.07 -13.38
N ASN A 28 9.73 -5.42 -13.29
CA ASN A 28 8.72 -4.51 -12.76
C ASN A 28 8.92 -4.21 -11.27
N LEU A 29 9.39 -5.17 -10.47
CA LEU A 29 9.65 -4.95 -9.05
C LEU A 29 10.84 -4.02 -8.81
N HIS A 30 11.99 -4.32 -9.39
CA HIS A 30 13.20 -3.56 -9.10
C HIS A 30 13.43 -2.33 -9.99
N LEU A 31 12.64 -2.15 -11.07
CA LEU A 31 12.73 -0.99 -11.98
C LEU A 31 14.19 -0.63 -12.32
N TRP A 32 14.90 -1.56 -12.96
CA TRP A 32 16.29 -1.38 -13.43
C TRP A 32 17.38 -1.42 -12.33
N ARG A 33 17.05 -1.66 -11.07
CA ARG A 33 18.03 -1.93 -10.02
C ARG A 33 18.53 -3.36 -10.14
N GLN A 34 19.67 -3.54 -10.79
CA GLN A 34 20.26 -4.87 -11.04
C GLN A 34 21.03 -5.43 -9.83
N ASP A 35 21.13 -4.67 -8.76
CA ASP A 35 21.86 -5.00 -7.53
C ASP A 35 21.04 -5.85 -6.53
N LEU A 36 19.75 -6.10 -6.80
CA LEU A 36 18.87 -6.84 -5.92
C LEU A 36 18.84 -8.34 -6.28
N SER A 37 19.15 -9.20 -5.31
CA SER A 37 18.95 -10.63 -5.45
C SER A 37 17.46 -11.00 -5.32
N ASP A 38 17.09 -12.20 -5.80
CA ASP A 38 15.72 -12.70 -5.68
C ASP A 38 15.24 -12.76 -4.24
N GLU A 39 16.12 -13.07 -3.29
CA GLU A 39 15.79 -13.11 -1.86
C GLU A 39 15.28 -11.74 -1.37
N HIS A 40 15.88 -10.64 -1.84
CA HIS A 40 15.44 -9.30 -1.50
C HIS A 40 14.06 -8.94 -2.10
N LEU A 41 13.66 -9.60 -3.19
CA LEU A 41 12.36 -9.40 -3.81
C LEU A 41 11.25 -10.19 -3.10
N LEU A 42 11.58 -11.34 -2.50
CA LEU A 42 10.56 -12.25 -1.96
C LEU A 42 9.86 -11.69 -0.71
N GLU A 43 10.59 -11.00 0.18
CA GLU A 43 9.97 -10.49 1.41
C GLU A 43 8.93 -9.39 1.13
N PRO A 44 9.22 -8.34 0.35
CA PRO A 44 8.18 -7.39 -0.07
C PRO A 44 7.02 -8.03 -0.83
N CYS A 45 7.27 -9.07 -1.63
CA CYS A 45 6.20 -9.82 -2.29
C CYS A 45 5.33 -10.59 -1.28
N ARG A 46 5.91 -11.13 -0.22
CA ARG A 46 5.16 -11.80 0.85
C ARG A 46 4.29 -10.81 1.60
N GLU A 47 4.84 -9.68 2.02
CA GLU A 47 4.12 -8.62 2.72
C GLU A 47 2.96 -8.07 1.87
N ALA A 48 3.18 -7.89 0.57
CA ALA A 48 2.15 -7.47 -0.38
C ALA A 48 1.18 -8.59 -0.81
N GLN A 49 1.20 -9.76 -0.17
CA GLN A 49 0.35 -10.92 -0.47
C GLN A 49 0.47 -11.37 -1.96
N LEU A 50 1.63 -11.18 -2.57
CA LEU A 50 1.90 -11.50 -3.97
C LEU A 50 2.67 -12.83 -4.15
N LEU A 51 3.31 -13.32 -3.07
CA LEU A 51 4.23 -14.45 -3.14
C LEU A 51 3.56 -15.72 -3.65
N GLU A 52 2.35 -16.04 -3.20
CA GLU A 52 1.60 -17.21 -3.66
C GLU A 52 1.37 -17.16 -5.17
N LEU A 53 0.94 -15.99 -5.70
CA LEU A 53 0.78 -15.82 -7.14
C LEU A 53 2.08 -16.14 -7.88
N ILE A 54 3.22 -15.59 -7.43
CA ILE A 54 4.52 -15.80 -8.07
C ILE A 54 4.88 -17.30 -8.08
N GLN A 55 4.61 -18.02 -6.98
CA GLN A 55 4.87 -19.46 -6.88
C GLN A 55 3.97 -20.32 -7.79
N TRP A 56 2.75 -19.86 -8.06
CA TRP A 56 1.82 -20.55 -8.97
C TRP A 56 2.12 -20.30 -10.45
N LEU A 57 2.84 -19.25 -10.79
CA LEU A 57 3.20 -18.95 -12.18
C LEU A 57 4.35 -19.87 -12.65
N PRO A 58 4.25 -20.45 -13.85
CA PRO A 58 5.25 -21.40 -14.37
C PRO A 58 6.68 -20.87 -14.37
N ASP A 59 6.85 -19.57 -14.66
CA ASP A 59 8.15 -18.91 -14.74
C ASP A 59 8.44 -18.05 -13.50
N GLY A 60 7.57 -18.08 -12.47
CA GLY A 60 7.74 -17.33 -11.21
C GLY A 60 8.01 -15.85 -11.47
N LEU A 61 9.08 -15.31 -10.87
CA LEU A 61 9.54 -13.93 -11.09
C LEU A 61 9.92 -13.61 -12.55
N SER A 62 10.26 -14.62 -13.35
CA SER A 62 10.60 -14.46 -14.76
C SER A 62 9.37 -14.40 -15.69
N THR A 63 8.16 -14.57 -15.13
CA THR A 63 6.91 -14.44 -15.89
C THR A 63 6.82 -13.06 -16.51
N ARG A 64 6.60 -13.02 -17.83
CA ARG A 64 6.48 -11.78 -18.60
C ARG A 64 5.09 -11.20 -18.50
N LEU A 65 5.02 -9.94 -18.15
CA LEU A 65 3.77 -9.16 -18.16
C LEU A 65 3.52 -8.59 -19.56
N SER A 66 2.25 -8.48 -19.91
CA SER A 66 1.84 -7.67 -21.05
C SER A 66 1.90 -6.17 -20.66
N GLU A 67 1.90 -5.29 -21.65
CA GLU A 67 1.88 -3.84 -21.39
C GLU A 67 0.68 -3.46 -20.53
N GLY A 68 0.95 -2.68 -19.49
CA GLY A 68 -0.05 -2.32 -18.46
C GLY A 68 -0.46 -3.50 -17.56
N GLY A 69 0.25 -4.63 -17.58
CA GLY A 69 -0.05 -5.80 -16.75
C GLY A 69 -1.42 -6.43 -17.03
N ARG A 70 -1.92 -6.37 -18.27
CA ARG A 70 -3.29 -6.84 -18.63
C ARG A 70 -3.53 -8.32 -18.38
N ASN A 71 -2.48 -9.12 -18.26
CA ASN A 71 -2.54 -10.54 -17.89
C ASN A 71 -2.61 -10.77 -16.37
N LEU A 72 -2.71 -9.70 -15.57
CA LEU A 72 -2.95 -9.74 -14.14
C LEU A 72 -4.34 -9.16 -13.82
N SER A 73 -4.97 -9.66 -12.75
CA SER A 73 -6.18 -9.03 -12.19
C SER A 73 -5.88 -7.65 -11.60
N GLY A 74 -6.90 -6.83 -11.33
CA GLY A 74 -6.74 -5.53 -10.68
C GLY A 74 -6.00 -5.64 -9.35
N GLY A 75 -6.44 -6.53 -8.47
CA GLY A 75 -5.81 -6.77 -7.17
C GLY A 75 -4.38 -7.33 -7.27
N GLN A 76 -4.07 -8.16 -8.31
CA GLN A 76 -2.71 -8.63 -8.54
C GLN A 76 -1.78 -7.48 -8.96
N ARG A 77 -2.27 -6.57 -9.80
CA ARG A 77 -1.52 -5.37 -10.20
C ARG A 77 -1.27 -4.45 -9.00
N GLN A 78 -2.28 -4.24 -8.14
CA GLN A 78 -2.15 -3.45 -6.92
C GLN A 78 -1.11 -4.05 -5.98
N ARG A 79 -1.16 -5.34 -5.72
CA ARG A 79 -0.16 -6.02 -4.87
C ARG A 79 1.26 -5.93 -5.44
N LEU A 80 1.42 -5.97 -6.75
CA LEU A 80 2.73 -5.79 -7.40
C LEU A 80 3.26 -4.36 -7.20
N GLU A 81 2.41 -3.34 -7.30
CA GLU A 81 2.78 -1.95 -7.03
C GLU A 81 3.17 -1.73 -5.55
N ILE A 82 2.40 -2.32 -4.63
CA ILE A 82 2.71 -2.28 -3.20
C ILE A 82 4.07 -2.95 -2.93
N ALA A 83 4.32 -4.15 -3.47
CA ALA A 83 5.61 -4.84 -3.34
C ALA A 83 6.77 -3.98 -3.85
N ARG A 84 6.58 -3.29 -4.97
CA ARG A 84 7.55 -2.33 -5.53
C ARG A 84 7.84 -1.17 -4.57
N ALA A 85 6.81 -0.61 -3.96
CA ALA A 85 6.97 0.46 -2.97
C ALA A 85 7.74 -0.02 -1.73
N LEU A 86 7.41 -1.23 -1.23
CA LEU A 86 8.03 -1.83 -0.06
C LEU A 86 9.50 -2.20 -0.26
N LEU A 87 9.91 -2.53 -1.51
CA LEU A 87 11.32 -2.79 -1.86
C LEU A 87 12.26 -1.61 -1.61
N ARG A 88 11.72 -0.41 -1.48
CA ARG A 88 12.50 0.80 -1.18
C ARG A 88 12.80 0.96 0.31
N ASP A 89 12.28 0.06 1.14
CA ASP A 89 12.33 0.14 2.60
C ASP A 89 11.99 1.55 3.11
N PRO A 90 10.77 2.04 2.82
CA PRO A 90 10.40 3.41 3.07
C PRO A 90 10.24 3.68 4.57
N THR A 91 10.69 4.86 5.02
CA THR A 91 10.36 5.38 6.35
C THR A 91 8.98 6.04 6.39
N MET A 92 8.44 6.40 5.21
CA MET A 92 7.08 6.90 5.02
C MET A 92 6.47 6.27 3.78
N LEU A 93 5.29 5.67 3.93
CA LEU A 93 4.51 5.03 2.87
C LEU A 93 3.18 5.75 2.69
N ILE A 94 2.92 6.24 1.49
CA ILE A 94 1.61 6.81 1.13
C ILE A 94 0.85 5.76 0.32
N LEU A 95 -0.37 5.45 0.74
CA LEU A 95 -1.28 4.51 0.12
C LEU A 95 -2.52 5.29 -0.37
N ASP A 96 -2.60 5.53 -1.66
CA ASP A 96 -3.73 6.25 -2.28
C ASP A 96 -4.67 5.24 -2.92
N GLU A 97 -5.76 4.91 -2.20
CA GLU A 97 -6.73 3.85 -2.57
C GLU A 97 -6.08 2.50 -2.92
N ALA A 98 -4.93 2.21 -2.29
CA ALA A 98 -4.07 1.09 -2.66
C ALA A 98 -4.66 -0.30 -2.40
N ALA A 99 -5.80 -0.41 -1.72
CA ALA A 99 -6.50 -1.66 -1.43
C ALA A 99 -7.86 -1.78 -2.15
N SER A 100 -8.23 -0.80 -2.98
CA SER A 100 -9.59 -0.70 -3.57
C SER A 100 -10.00 -1.90 -4.44
N ALA A 101 -9.06 -2.60 -5.08
CA ALA A 101 -9.30 -3.78 -5.92
C ALA A 101 -9.01 -5.12 -5.19
N LEU A 102 -8.74 -5.09 -3.88
CA LEU A 102 -8.49 -6.28 -3.08
C LEU A 102 -9.81 -6.82 -2.47
N ASP A 103 -9.87 -8.13 -2.28
CA ASP A 103 -10.88 -8.74 -1.43
C ASP A 103 -10.55 -8.49 0.05
N ALA A 104 -11.56 -8.59 0.93
CA ALA A 104 -11.44 -8.22 2.34
C ALA A 104 -10.37 -9.04 3.10
N ASP A 105 -10.20 -10.34 2.78
CA ASP A 105 -9.21 -11.19 3.43
C ASP A 105 -7.77 -10.78 3.02
N THR A 106 -7.57 -10.49 1.74
CA THR A 106 -6.27 -10.01 1.23
C THR A 106 -5.96 -8.61 1.78
N GLU A 107 -6.95 -7.71 1.84
CA GLU A 107 -6.81 -6.37 2.42
C GLU A 107 -6.38 -6.46 3.89
N GLN A 108 -7.08 -7.24 4.71
CA GLN A 108 -6.72 -7.42 6.12
C GLN A 108 -5.30 -7.96 6.31
N ARG A 109 -4.90 -9.00 5.57
CA ARG A 109 -3.56 -9.56 5.65
C ARG A 109 -2.47 -8.56 5.23
N LEU A 110 -2.77 -7.73 4.24
CA LEU A 110 -1.89 -6.64 3.81
C LEU A 110 -1.73 -5.61 4.92
N GLU A 111 -2.82 -5.15 5.52
CA GLU A 111 -2.81 -4.20 6.64
C GLU A 111 -1.99 -4.73 7.81
N GLU A 112 -2.22 -5.99 8.22
CA GLU A 112 -1.43 -6.63 9.27
C GLU A 112 0.06 -6.70 8.94
N ALA A 113 0.42 -6.94 7.68
CA ALA A 113 1.80 -6.94 7.23
C ALA A 113 2.42 -5.54 7.29
N LEU A 114 1.69 -4.53 6.85
CA LEU A 114 2.13 -3.13 6.86
C LEU A 114 2.27 -2.58 8.29
N HIS A 115 1.35 -2.93 9.21
CA HIS A 115 1.44 -2.52 10.61
C HIS A 115 2.70 -3.05 11.32
N ARG A 116 3.22 -4.20 10.89
CA ARG A 116 4.48 -4.74 11.45
C ARG A 116 5.72 -3.98 10.98
N ARG A 117 5.60 -3.15 9.95
CA ARG A 117 6.73 -2.32 9.49
C ARG A 117 6.89 -1.08 10.34
N ALA A 118 8.12 -0.74 10.68
CA ALA A 118 8.46 0.48 11.39
C ALA A 118 8.50 1.69 10.42
N CYS A 119 7.37 1.98 9.76
CA CYS A 119 7.24 3.13 8.86
C CYS A 119 5.96 3.91 9.17
N THR A 120 6.00 5.22 8.93
CA THR A 120 4.80 6.07 8.99
C THR A 120 3.95 5.79 7.77
N GLN A 121 2.67 5.46 7.98
CA GLN A 121 1.71 5.22 6.90
C GLN A 121 0.74 6.38 6.79
N ILE A 122 0.55 6.88 5.58
CA ILE A 122 -0.50 7.85 5.24
C ILE A 122 -1.44 7.15 4.27
N VAL A 123 -2.67 6.89 4.71
CA VAL A 123 -3.66 6.17 3.92
C VAL A 123 -4.74 7.15 3.49
N VAL A 124 -4.94 7.27 2.18
CA VAL A 124 -6.12 7.92 1.60
C VAL A 124 -7.12 6.83 1.29
N ALA A 125 -8.25 6.84 1.96
CA ALA A 125 -9.24 5.80 1.89
C ALA A 125 -10.67 6.34 1.79
N HIS A 126 -11.50 5.58 1.11
CA HIS A 126 -12.95 5.77 1.01
C HIS A 126 -13.74 4.67 1.75
N ARG A 127 -13.04 3.79 2.48
CA ARG A 127 -13.65 2.71 3.26
C ARG A 127 -13.38 2.90 4.74
N LEU A 128 -14.42 2.80 5.54
CA LEU A 128 -14.32 2.92 6.99
C LEU A 128 -13.37 1.88 7.59
N SER A 129 -13.42 0.63 7.11
CA SER A 129 -12.54 -0.45 7.56
C SER A 129 -11.06 -0.08 7.53
N THR A 130 -10.65 0.69 6.52
CA THR A 130 -9.24 1.06 6.32
C THR A 130 -8.76 2.16 7.27
N VAL A 131 -9.67 2.93 7.89
CA VAL A 131 -9.29 4.09 8.71
C VAL A 131 -9.61 3.94 10.21
N GLN A 132 -10.43 2.96 10.58
CA GLN A 132 -10.88 2.83 11.98
C GLN A 132 -9.74 2.56 12.96
N ASP A 133 -8.69 1.86 12.54
CA ASP A 133 -7.52 1.52 13.36
C ASP A 133 -6.37 2.54 13.25
N ALA A 134 -6.60 3.65 12.53
CA ALA A 134 -5.59 4.69 12.37
C ALA A 134 -5.31 5.45 13.68
N ASP A 135 -4.04 5.73 13.96
CA ASP A 135 -3.63 6.56 15.11
C ASP A 135 -4.17 7.98 15.03
N LEU A 136 -4.36 8.49 13.82
CA LEU A 136 -4.85 9.83 13.55
C LEU A 136 -5.65 9.86 12.25
N ILE A 137 -6.89 10.36 12.34
CA ILE A 137 -7.76 10.60 11.20
C ILE A 137 -7.81 12.09 10.90
N LEU A 138 -7.56 12.45 9.64
CA LEU A 138 -7.70 13.79 9.11
C LEU A 138 -8.84 13.80 8.09
N VAL A 139 -9.87 14.57 8.34
CA VAL A 139 -10.96 14.78 7.38
C VAL A 139 -10.73 16.08 6.63
N LEU A 140 -10.83 16.03 5.31
CA LEU A 140 -10.72 17.19 4.44
C LEU A 140 -12.10 17.60 3.95
N GLU A 141 -12.51 18.81 4.29
CA GLU A 141 -13.75 19.42 3.80
C GLU A 141 -13.46 20.73 3.07
N ARG A 142 -13.86 20.82 1.79
CA ARG A 142 -13.66 22.01 0.95
C ARG A 142 -12.23 22.57 0.98
N GLY A 143 -11.24 21.66 0.97
CA GLY A 143 -9.81 22.02 0.97
C GLY A 143 -9.27 22.46 2.33
N ARG A 144 -10.00 22.24 3.42
CA ARG A 144 -9.56 22.52 4.79
C ARG A 144 -9.59 21.25 5.64
N VAL A 145 -8.61 21.13 6.51
CA VAL A 145 -8.60 20.07 7.52
C VAL A 145 -9.61 20.45 8.60
N VAL A 146 -10.66 19.65 8.77
CA VAL A 146 -11.58 19.75 9.89
C VAL A 146 -10.97 19.04 11.13
N PRO A 147 -11.55 19.19 12.34
CA PRO A 147 -10.95 18.66 13.56
C PRO A 147 -10.41 17.23 13.40
N ARG A 148 -9.19 16.99 13.86
CA ARG A 148 -8.46 15.72 13.79
C ARG A 148 -8.64 14.90 15.06
N GLY A 149 -8.55 13.58 15.00
CA GLY A 149 -8.62 12.70 16.16
C GLY A 149 -8.61 11.24 15.78
N ARG A 150 -8.79 10.36 16.74
CA ARG A 150 -8.99 8.92 16.55
C ARG A 150 -10.45 8.64 16.16
N HIS A 151 -10.69 7.44 15.65
CA HIS A 151 -12.01 6.99 15.21
C HIS A 151 -13.10 7.26 16.26
N GLU A 152 -12.92 6.79 17.49
CA GLU A 152 -13.89 6.95 18.58
C GLU A 152 -14.17 8.42 18.91
N GLU A 153 -13.13 9.25 18.93
CA GLU A 153 -13.23 10.69 19.20
C GLU A 153 -14.04 11.39 18.13
N ARG A 154 -13.82 11.00 16.86
CA ARG A 154 -14.52 11.57 15.70
C ARG A 154 -15.96 11.11 15.59
N LEU A 155 -16.26 9.86 15.98
CA LEU A 155 -17.64 9.36 16.04
C LEU A 155 -18.45 10.05 17.15
N ALA A 156 -17.82 10.34 18.30
CA ALA A 156 -18.50 10.98 19.43
C ALA A 156 -18.86 12.44 19.19
N GLU A 157 -18.31 13.07 18.13
CA GLU A 157 -18.59 14.46 17.78
C GLU A 157 -19.98 14.59 17.12
N ALA A 158 -20.96 15.02 17.90
CA ALA A 158 -22.34 15.17 17.43
C ALA A 158 -22.42 16.14 16.23
N GLY A 159 -22.86 15.66 15.09
CA GLY A 159 -22.95 16.45 13.84
C GLY A 159 -21.61 16.69 13.14
N GLY A 160 -20.55 15.95 13.52
CA GLY A 160 -19.25 16.03 12.86
C GLY A 160 -19.26 15.43 11.45
N THR A 161 -18.50 16.04 10.54
CA THR A 161 -18.39 15.58 9.13
C THR A 161 -17.97 14.11 9.05
N TYR A 162 -17.08 13.64 9.93
CA TYR A 162 -16.66 12.24 9.95
C TYR A 162 -17.80 11.28 10.34
N ALA A 163 -18.59 11.64 11.36
CA ALA A 163 -19.74 10.82 11.78
C ALA A 163 -20.80 10.73 10.66
N ALA A 164 -20.98 11.80 9.88
CA ALA A 164 -21.88 11.80 8.74
C ALA A 164 -21.38 10.87 7.63
N LEU A 165 -20.09 10.94 7.26
CA LEU A 165 -19.46 10.04 6.27
C LEU A 165 -19.58 8.56 6.67
N VAL A 166 -19.35 8.26 7.95
CA VAL A 166 -19.51 6.89 8.48
C VAL A 166 -20.95 6.42 8.39
N ALA A 167 -21.92 7.29 8.67
CA ALA A 167 -23.35 6.96 8.59
C ALA A 167 -23.85 6.72 7.15
N GLU A 168 -23.24 7.41 6.18
CA GLU A 168 -23.51 7.24 4.74
C GLU A 168 -22.79 6.03 4.14
N GLY A 169 -21.91 5.37 4.89
CA GLY A 169 -21.09 4.24 4.42
C GLY A 169 -19.95 4.66 3.49
N GLU A 170 -19.69 5.96 3.42
CA GLU A 170 -18.57 6.57 2.71
C GLU A 170 -17.55 7.11 3.71
N CYS A 171 -16.29 6.78 3.54
CA CYS A 171 -15.18 7.41 4.25
C CYS A 171 -14.24 8.05 3.27
#